data_b692c4ff55c4d27478cabc7bba80a4ec
#
_entry.id   b692c4ff55c4d27478cabc7bba80a4ec
#
_cell.length_a   1.000
_cell.length_b   1.000
_cell.length_c   1.000
_cell.angle_alpha   90.00
_cell.angle_beta   90.00
_cell.angle_gamma   90.00
#
_symmetry.space_group_name_H-M   'P 1'
#
loop_
_entity.id
_entity.type
_entity.pdbx_description
1 polymer ?
#
loop_
_entity_poly.entity_id
_entity_poly.type
_entity_poly.pdbx_seq_one_letter_code
_entity_poly.pdbx_strand_id
1 'polypeptide(L)'
;MNTIDRFFKNNRFGISGYLPICLCCLSYSISSGQTVIKGDTRMMVSPGTSVTSTDQVTIESGSFLNNQGTLVLKKNLVNQNSGINSLGTGSIIFSGSVAQSILGQHVIQDMEVNNPAGLIIGGNTSVNGILTLSNGVIELGLQNLLLGPAATVAGTPSAASLVDATGAGQVQKEFPAGVPGSFTFPVGNQTGTPGYSPVTLNFTGGTFDAGNYVGVNLKNTVYPDPNITDNFLNRYWNITQSGINNFTCNATFQYLPADVSGNESVISCSRVNPLPWVTWALTDAVTHTLSAGGVVSFGSFTGLKSGTPPENQQLQNITIQNSVTNCYSATQVLTVAGSGTTFLVENGGNVALVAGNKILMLAGTRVNSGGYLHGFITASGAYCGATFNPLVANLRNDQSLGIETMVKNQFIKVYPNPTTDIVIVELMEPDALTTAKVTVHSMQGETLMQKDIHGGSRFQFSLSGKPVGIYLVHVQSGDRSEIAKVIKAN
;
A
#
# COMPACT_ATOMS: atom_id res chain seq x y z
N MET A 1 63.89 -3.37 8.88
CA MET A 1 63.45 -2.70 7.65
C MET A 1 63.57 -3.73 6.55
N ASN A 2 62.53 -4.47 6.30
CA ASN A 2 62.58 -5.72 5.54
C ASN A 2 62.32 -5.52 4.05
N THR A 3 62.96 -6.35 3.29
CA THR A 3 63.04 -6.38 1.79
C THR A 3 61.69 -6.31 1.07
N ILE A 4 60.57 -6.43 1.74
CA ILE A 4 59.23 -6.36 1.18
C ILE A 4 58.76 -4.92 0.98
N ASP A 5 59.21 -3.95 1.79
CA ASP A 5 58.87 -2.53 1.69
C ASP A 5 59.39 -1.86 0.38
N ARG A 6 60.33 -2.47 -0.29
CA ARG A 6 60.87 -1.97 -1.56
C ARG A 6 60.11 -2.42 -2.80
N PHE A 7 59.28 -3.46 -2.67
CA PHE A 7 58.59 -4.05 -3.84
C PHE A 7 57.36 -3.25 -4.30
N PHE A 8 56.80 -2.46 -3.41
CA PHE A 8 55.54 -1.77 -3.70
C PHE A 8 55.68 -0.26 -3.93
N LYS A 9 56.88 0.31 -3.81
CA LYS A 9 57.03 1.77 -3.82
C LYS A 9 57.04 2.46 -5.20
N ASN A 10 57.16 1.78 -6.31
CA ASN A 10 57.25 2.44 -7.63
C ASN A 10 56.88 1.63 -8.89
N ASN A 11 56.04 0.58 -8.80
CA ASN A 11 55.75 -0.15 -10.02
C ASN A 11 54.24 -0.29 -10.27
N ARG A 12 53.77 0.27 -11.38
CA ARG A 12 52.59 -0.17 -12.04
C ARG A 12 52.88 -1.58 -12.59
N PHE A 13 52.53 -2.62 -11.85
CA PHE A 13 52.72 -3.99 -12.34
C PHE A 13 51.53 -4.37 -13.24
N GLY A 14 51.80 -4.46 -14.56
CA GLY A 14 51.03 -5.30 -15.45
C GLY A 14 51.58 -6.72 -15.33
N ILE A 15 50.83 -7.64 -14.71
CA ILE A 15 51.17 -9.05 -14.72
C ILE A 15 50.28 -9.72 -15.75
N SER A 16 50.87 -10.10 -16.89
CA SER A 16 50.24 -11.04 -17.83
C SER A 16 50.67 -12.44 -17.44
N GLY A 17 49.77 -13.22 -16.84
CA GLY A 17 50.03 -14.62 -16.47
C GLY A 17 49.32 -15.03 -15.18
N TYR A 18 48.95 -16.30 -15.11
CA TYR A 18 48.35 -16.91 -13.93
C TYR A 18 49.43 -17.06 -12.85
N LEU A 19 49.49 -16.16 -11.88
CA LEU A 19 50.25 -16.35 -10.68
C LEU A 19 49.26 -16.46 -9.50
N PRO A 20 49.09 -17.66 -8.91
CA PRO A 20 48.32 -17.78 -7.68
C PRO A 20 49.17 -17.16 -6.57
N ILE A 21 48.82 -15.96 -6.10
CA ILE A 21 49.41 -15.42 -4.87
C ILE A 21 48.73 -16.15 -3.72
N CYS A 22 49.37 -17.21 -3.23
CA CYS A 22 48.99 -17.91 -2.03
C CYS A 22 49.47 -17.05 -0.84
N LEU A 23 48.61 -16.20 -0.31
CA LEU A 23 48.88 -15.44 0.93
C LEU A 23 48.47 -16.32 2.13
N CYS A 24 49.38 -17.14 2.64
CA CYS A 24 49.20 -17.84 3.92
C CYS A 24 49.29 -16.85 5.10
N CYS A 25 48.20 -16.81 5.88
CA CYS A 25 48.11 -16.35 7.28
C CYS A 25 49.00 -15.18 7.71
N LEU A 26 48.64 -13.95 7.34
CA LEU A 26 49.09 -12.70 8.00
C LEU A 26 48.08 -11.60 7.71
N SER A 27 47.58 -10.95 8.75
CA SER A 27 46.81 -9.70 8.58
C SER A 27 47.78 -8.59 8.19
N TYR A 28 47.76 -8.18 6.90
CA TYR A 28 48.55 -7.04 6.43
C TYR A 28 47.64 -5.80 6.27
N SER A 29 48.03 -4.71 6.92
CA SER A 29 47.56 -3.37 6.56
C SER A 29 48.49 -2.80 5.49
N ILE A 30 47.98 -2.57 4.29
CA ILE A 30 48.73 -1.88 3.22
C ILE A 30 48.48 -0.39 3.44
N SER A 31 49.49 0.37 3.81
CA SER A 31 49.40 1.83 3.89
C SER A 31 49.80 2.46 2.55
N SER A 32 48.91 3.28 2.01
CA SER A 32 49.07 4.18 0.86
C SER A 32 49.44 3.56 -0.50
N GLY A 33 48.47 2.97 -1.21
CA GLY A 33 48.58 2.58 -2.58
C GLY A 33 47.27 2.02 -3.09
N GLN A 34 46.74 2.48 -4.25
CA GLN A 34 45.56 1.92 -4.86
C GLN A 34 45.75 0.43 -5.16
N THR A 35 44.81 -0.41 -4.78
CA THR A 35 44.75 -1.79 -5.25
C THR A 35 44.02 -1.84 -6.57
N VAL A 36 44.74 -2.01 -7.66
CA VAL A 36 44.20 -2.07 -9.01
C VAL A 36 44.41 -3.46 -9.60
N ILE A 37 43.32 -4.15 -9.93
CA ILE A 37 43.32 -5.44 -10.63
C ILE A 37 43.08 -5.14 -12.11
N LYS A 38 44.04 -5.44 -12.98
CA LYS A 38 43.98 -5.04 -14.39
C LYS A 38 44.67 -6.03 -15.35
N GLY A 39 44.40 -5.86 -16.65
CA GLY A 39 45.09 -6.60 -17.67
C GLY A 39 44.84 -8.09 -17.60
N ASP A 40 43.58 -8.53 -17.62
CA ASP A 40 43.13 -9.94 -17.53
C ASP A 40 43.62 -10.69 -16.27
N THR A 41 44.00 -9.93 -15.24
CA THR A 41 44.51 -10.49 -13.98
C THR A 41 43.36 -10.95 -13.09
N ARG A 42 43.57 -12.04 -12.37
CA ARG A 42 42.69 -12.51 -11.33
C ARG A 42 43.33 -12.37 -9.96
N MET A 43 42.72 -11.57 -9.07
CA MET A 43 43.06 -11.55 -7.66
C MET A 43 42.24 -12.61 -6.92
N MET A 44 42.90 -13.44 -6.09
CA MET A 44 42.24 -14.44 -5.25
C MET A 44 42.51 -14.16 -3.77
N VAL A 45 41.45 -14.24 -2.96
CA VAL A 45 41.56 -14.32 -1.49
C VAL A 45 41.13 -15.73 -1.11
N SER A 46 42.06 -16.52 -0.58
CA SER A 46 41.80 -17.95 -0.28
C SER A 46 40.88 -18.12 0.92
N PRO A 47 40.19 -19.27 1.04
CA PRO A 47 39.39 -19.58 2.23
C PRO A 47 40.19 -19.48 3.50
N GLY A 48 39.59 -18.97 4.59
CA GLY A 48 40.23 -18.81 5.89
C GLY A 48 41.28 -17.69 5.98
N THR A 49 41.50 -16.93 4.88
CA THR A 49 42.40 -15.76 4.91
C THR A 49 41.61 -14.46 5.01
N SER A 50 42.25 -13.44 5.62
CA SER A 50 41.73 -12.08 5.69
C SER A 50 42.70 -11.12 5.01
N VAL A 51 42.19 -10.29 4.10
CA VAL A 51 42.96 -9.24 3.42
C VAL A 51 42.31 -7.90 3.73
N THR A 52 43.09 -6.92 4.17
CA THR A 52 42.64 -5.56 4.38
C THR A 52 43.22 -4.63 3.31
N SER A 53 42.33 -3.93 2.59
CA SER A 53 42.74 -2.83 1.74
C SER A 53 42.48 -1.49 2.42
N THR A 54 43.52 -0.71 2.63
CA THR A 54 43.43 0.65 3.21
C THR A 54 43.06 1.70 2.20
N ASP A 55 43.15 1.37 0.92
CA ASP A 55 42.82 2.23 -0.21
C ASP A 55 41.73 1.62 -1.07
N GLN A 56 41.34 2.38 -2.12
CA GLN A 56 40.33 1.93 -3.08
C GLN A 56 40.77 0.65 -3.77
N VAL A 57 39.83 -0.29 -3.91
CA VAL A 57 39.98 -1.47 -4.76
C VAL A 57 39.27 -1.20 -6.08
N THR A 58 40.03 -1.24 -7.17
CA THR A 58 39.52 -1.06 -8.55
C THR A 58 39.72 -2.35 -9.34
N ILE A 59 38.63 -2.85 -9.94
CA ILE A 59 38.63 -3.99 -10.87
C ILE A 59 38.46 -3.40 -12.26
N GLU A 60 39.55 -3.33 -13.04
CA GLU A 60 39.52 -2.82 -14.42
C GLU A 60 38.87 -3.83 -15.37
N SER A 61 38.49 -3.36 -16.56
CA SER A 61 37.86 -4.20 -17.57
C SER A 61 38.72 -5.43 -17.93
N GLY A 62 38.09 -6.60 -17.98
CA GLY A 62 38.75 -7.88 -18.25
C GLY A 62 39.35 -8.54 -17.00
N SER A 63 39.39 -7.87 -15.87
CA SER A 63 39.97 -8.40 -14.62
C SER A 63 38.91 -8.91 -13.64
N PHE A 64 39.31 -9.76 -12.70
CA PHE A 64 38.41 -10.43 -11.77
C PHE A 64 38.96 -10.43 -10.35
N LEU A 65 38.06 -10.23 -9.38
CA LEU A 65 38.27 -10.49 -7.97
C LEU A 65 37.49 -11.76 -7.58
N ASN A 66 38.18 -12.77 -7.05
CA ASN A 66 37.57 -13.97 -6.49
C ASN A 66 37.89 -14.05 -4.99
N ASN A 67 37.01 -13.52 -4.18
CA ASN A 67 37.15 -13.58 -2.73
C ASN A 67 36.44 -14.83 -2.20
N GLN A 68 37.22 -15.75 -1.60
CA GLN A 68 36.71 -16.92 -0.89
C GLN A 68 37.01 -16.84 0.62
N GLY A 69 37.68 -15.80 1.07
CA GLY A 69 37.98 -15.50 2.46
C GLY A 69 37.26 -14.25 2.95
N THR A 70 37.95 -13.39 3.67
CA THR A 70 37.42 -12.10 4.14
C THR A 70 38.21 -10.95 3.51
N LEU A 71 37.51 -10.05 2.82
CA LEU A 71 38.09 -8.83 2.27
C LEU A 71 37.57 -7.61 3.05
N VAL A 72 38.45 -6.95 3.78
CA VAL A 72 38.14 -5.75 4.56
C VAL A 72 38.51 -4.51 3.75
N LEU A 73 37.57 -3.64 3.49
CA LEU A 73 37.73 -2.43 2.68
C LEU A 73 37.64 -1.19 3.58
N LYS A 74 38.67 -0.32 3.53
CA LYS A 74 38.68 0.98 4.20
C LYS A 74 38.31 2.14 3.31
N LYS A 75 38.23 1.92 1.99
CA LYS A 75 37.83 2.86 0.94
C LYS A 75 36.85 2.19 -0.03
N ASN A 76 36.65 2.80 -1.19
CA ASN A 76 35.67 2.39 -2.19
C ASN A 76 36.01 1.04 -2.87
N LEU A 77 34.96 0.39 -3.37
CA LEU A 77 35.04 -0.73 -4.29
C LEU A 77 34.52 -0.28 -5.66
N VAL A 78 35.33 -0.42 -6.70
CA VAL A 78 35.00 0.03 -8.06
C VAL A 78 35.11 -1.12 -9.04
N ASN A 79 34.03 -1.41 -9.76
CA ASN A 79 34.03 -2.32 -10.90
C ASN A 79 33.92 -1.51 -12.20
N GLN A 80 34.92 -1.60 -13.04
CA GLN A 80 34.95 -0.98 -14.37
C GLN A 80 34.59 -1.96 -15.50
N ASN A 81 34.26 -3.22 -15.17
CA ASN A 81 33.69 -4.13 -16.15
C ASN A 81 32.27 -3.65 -16.57
N SER A 82 31.92 -3.86 -17.82
CA SER A 82 30.61 -3.48 -18.38
C SER A 82 29.44 -4.32 -17.86
N GLY A 83 29.71 -5.40 -17.16
CA GLY A 83 28.71 -6.33 -16.64
C GLY A 83 28.81 -6.55 -15.11
N ILE A 84 27.95 -7.46 -14.63
CA ILE A 84 27.94 -7.86 -13.23
C ILE A 84 29.24 -8.62 -12.91
N ASN A 85 29.90 -8.21 -11.82
CA ASN A 85 31.09 -8.89 -11.32
C ASN A 85 30.73 -9.71 -10.07
N SER A 86 30.86 -11.04 -10.16
CA SER A 86 30.76 -11.92 -9.01
C SER A 86 32.08 -11.90 -8.26
N LEU A 87 32.02 -11.52 -6.99
CA LEU A 87 33.19 -11.34 -6.13
C LEU A 87 33.61 -12.60 -5.37
N GLY A 88 33.02 -13.76 -5.69
CA GLY A 88 33.33 -15.05 -5.06
C GLY A 88 32.37 -15.39 -3.91
N THR A 89 32.78 -16.35 -3.05
CA THR A 89 31.93 -16.94 -1.99
C THR A 89 32.30 -16.48 -0.58
N GLY A 90 33.23 -15.54 -0.44
CA GLY A 90 33.68 -14.99 0.84
C GLY A 90 32.92 -13.73 1.25
N SER A 91 33.37 -13.15 2.38
CA SER A 91 32.77 -11.94 2.97
C SER A 91 33.50 -10.69 2.53
N ILE A 92 32.74 -9.61 2.31
CA ILE A 92 33.27 -8.26 2.13
C ILE A 92 32.79 -7.37 3.27
N ILE A 93 33.74 -6.72 3.96
CA ILE A 93 33.47 -5.85 5.09
C ILE A 93 33.85 -4.42 4.72
N PHE A 94 32.87 -3.51 4.71
CA PHE A 94 33.09 -2.07 4.58
C PHE A 94 33.26 -1.47 5.96
N SER A 95 34.49 -1.02 6.29
CA SER A 95 34.83 -0.54 7.63
C SER A 95 35.78 0.68 7.59
N GLY A 96 35.49 1.61 6.70
CA GLY A 96 36.18 2.88 6.60
C GLY A 96 35.87 3.83 7.76
N SER A 97 36.52 4.99 7.74
CA SER A 97 36.25 6.12 8.64
C SER A 97 35.65 7.33 7.94
N VAL A 98 35.49 7.23 6.62
CA VAL A 98 34.79 8.19 5.75
C VAL A 98 33.77 7.42 4.93
N ALA A 99 32.79 8.11 4.34
CA ALA A 99 31.80 7.48 3.50
C ALA A 99 32.49 6.67 2.38
N GLN A 100 32.03 5.44 2.20
CA GLN A 100 32.51 4.52 1.16
C GLN A 100 31.47 4.39 0.04
N SER A 101 31.92 3.95 -1.13
CA SER A 101 31.02 3.67 -2.26
C SER A 101 31.32 2.32 -2.88
N ILE A 102 30.26 1.66 -3.34
CA ILE A 102 30.31 0.54 -4.28
C ILE A 102 29.91 1.07 -5.65
N LEU A 103 30.86 1.09 -6.60
CA LEU A 103 30.63 1.61 -7.96
C LEU A 103 30.69 0.46 -8.96
N GLY A 104 29.74 0.46 -9.90
CA GLY A 104 29.52 -0.63 -10.84
C GLY A 104 28.60 -1.72 -10.28
N GLN A 105 28.39 -2.81 -11.03
CA GLN A 105 27.48 -3.89 -10.64
C GLN A 105 28.24 -5.03 -9.99
N HIS A 106 27.75 -5.51 -8.85
CA HIS A 106 28.43 -6.55 -8.10
C HIS A 106 27.45 -7.64 -7.58
N VAL A 107 27.95 -8.88 -7.51
CA VAL A 107 27.35 -9.96 -6.74
C VAL A 107 28.31 -10.31 -5.60
N ILE A 108 27.87 -10.11 -4.38
CA ILE A 108 28.61 -10.36 -3.13
C ILE A 108 27.93 -11.53 -2.42
N GLN A 109 28.70 -12.45 -1.86
CA GLN A 109 28.11 -13.54 -1.07
C GLN A 109 27.67 -13.00 0.27
N ASP A 110 28.60 -12.57 1.12
CA ASP A 110 28.32 -11.98 2.41
C ASP A 110 28.86 -10.54 2.46
N MET A 111 28.04 -9.61 2.89
CA MET A 111 28.36 -8.19 2.98
C MET A 111 28.14 -7.66 4.39
N GLU A 112 29.15 -7.09 4.99
CA GLU A 112 29.03 -6.37 6.25
C GLU A 112 29.27 -4.88 6.05
N VAL A 113 28.41 -4.04 6.65
CA VAL A 113 28.62 -2.60 6.77
C VAL A 113 28.88 -2.26 8.22
N ASN A 114 30.13 -1.86 8.48
CA ASN A 114 30.65 -1.43 9.79
C ASN A 114 31.42 -0.12 9.62
N ASN A 115 30.79 0.85 8.97
CA ASN A 115 31.34 2.17 8.72
C ASN A 115 30.33 3.24 9.16
N PRO A 116 30.55 3.91 10.29
CA PRO A 116 29.61 4.93 10.80
C PRO A 116 29.41 6.13 9.84
N ALA A 117 30.34 6.34 8.89
CA ALA A 117 30.19 7.37 7.85
C ALA A 117 29.34 6.91 6.66
N GLY A 118 28.90 5.64 6.64
CA GLY A 118 27.97 5.08 5.65
C GLY A 118 28.61 4.47 4.41
N LEU A 119 27.75 3.83 3.62
CA LEU A 119 28.07 3.18 2.36
C LEU A 119 27.07 3.60 1.28
N ILE A 120 27.56 4.13 0.15
CA ILE A 120 26.75 4.57 -0.98
C ILE A 120 26.76 3.47 -2.05
N ILE A 121 25.58 3.07 -2.51
CA ILE A 121 25.41 2.13 -3.62
C ILE A 121 25.39 2.93 -4.92
N GLY A 122 26.48 2.92 -5.67
CA GLY A 122 26.61 3.61 -6.96
C GLY A 122 26.38 2.71 -8.19
N GLY A 123 25.97 1.46 -7.99
CA GLY A 123 25.53 0.51 -9.00
C GLY A 123 24.76 -0.64 -8.36
N ASN A 124 23.84 -1.25 -9.12
CA ASN A 124 23.02 -2.35 -8.59
C ASN A 124 23.91 -3.44 -7.96
N THR A 125 23.65 -3.75 -6.71
CA THR A 125 24.43 -4.68 -5.92
C THR A 125 23.55 -5.82 -5.43
N SER A 126 24.03 -7.06 -5.60
CA SER A 126 23.34 -8.25 -5.09
C SER A 126 24.11 -8.86 -3.92
N VAL A 127 23.41 -9.28 -2.87
CA VAL A 127 23.94 -10.05 -1.74
C VAL A 127 23.19 -11.39 -1.71
N ASN A 128 23.94 -12.49 -1.84
CA ASN A 128 23.31 -13.83 -1.95
C ASN A 128 23.27 -14.59 -0.61
N GLY A 129 24.12 -14.21 0.36
CA GLY A 129 24.21 -14.82 1.68
C GLY A 129 23.73 -13.87 2.78
N ILE A 130 24.65 -13.33 3.58
CA ILE A 130 24.30 -12.52 4.75
C ILE A 130 24.61 -11.04 4.49
N LEU A 131 23.59 -10.20 4.66
CA LEU A 131 23.77 -8.74 4.81
C LEU A 131 23.85 -8.41 6.30
N THR A 132 25.02 -8.08 6.80
CA THR A 132 25.23 -7.70 8.21
C THR A 132 25.26 -6.18 8.34
N LEU A 133 24.31 -5.63 9.09
CA LEU A 133 24.20 -4.21 9.42
C LEU A 133 24.76 -4.00 10.85
N SER A 134 26.06 -3.79 10.94
CA SER A 134 26.76 -3.59 12.24
C SER A 134 26.76 -2.13 12.66
N ASN A 135 27.14 -1.21 11.77
CA ASN A 135 27.16 0.22 12.02
C ASN A 135 27.27 0.99 10.69
N GLY A 136 26.47 2.04 10.53
CA GLY A 136 26.43 2.87 9.33
C GLY A 136 25.28 2.54 8.40
N VAL A 137 24.91 3.50 7.61
CA VAL A 137 23.76 3.47 6.72
C VAL A 137 24.19 3.12 5.29
N ILE A 138 23.43 2.27 4.63
CA ILE A 138 23.54 2.02 3.20
C ILE A 138 22.60 2.97 2.47
N GLU A 139 23.13 3.88 1.67
CA GLU A 139 22.37 4.80 0.84
C GLU A 139 22.19 4.21 -0.56
N LEU A 140 20.93 4.00 -0.98
CA LEU A 140 20.60 3.44 -2.29
C LEU A 140 20.53 4.49 -3.40
N GLY A 141 20.04 5.69 -3.12
CA GLY A 141 19.79 6.71 -4.14
C GLY A 141 18.83 6.21 -5.23
N LEU A 142 19.37 5.97 -6.43
CA LEU A 142 18.63 5.43 -7.58
C LEU A 142 18.85 3.93 -7.80
N GLN A 143 19.78 3.31 -7.06
CA GLN A 143 20.21 1.93 -7.28
C GLN A 143 19.44 0.95 -6.41
N ASN A 144 19.36 -0.30 -6.85
CA ASN A 144 18.74 -1.36 -6.06
C ASN A 144 19.78 -2.18 -5.31
N LEU A 145 19.42 -2.60 -4.09
CA LEU A 145 20.12 -3.64 -3.34
C LEU A 145 19.27 -4.92 -3.42
N LEU A 146 19.74 -5.90 -4.17
CA LEU A 146 19.07 -7.18 -4.33
C LEU A 146 19.59 -8.19 -3.29
N LEU A 147 18.71 -8.75 -2.50
CA LEU A 147 18.95 -9.85 -1.58
C LEU A 147 18.49 -11.14 -2.25
N GLY A 148 19.43 -12.03 -2.58
CA GLY A 148 19.13 -13.29 -3.27
C GLY A 148 18.20 -14.22 -2.48
N PRO A 149 17.76 -15.37 -3.07
CA PRO A 149 16.73 -16.22 -2.46
C PRO A 149 17.11 -16.75 -1.08
N ALA A 150 18.38 -17.10 -0.85
CA ALA A 150 18.90 -17.54 0.44
C ALA A 150 19.36 -16.42 1.36
N ALA A 151 19.34 -15.16 0.89
CA ALA A 151 19.90 -14.05 1.63
C ALA A 151 19.10 -13.71 2.89
N THR A 152 19.84 -13.45 3.97
CA THR A 152 19.32 -13.02 5.28
C THR A 152 19.94 -11.71 5.72
N VAL A 153 19.27 -11.03 6.67
CA VAL A 153 19.78 -9.82 7.30
C VAL A 153 20.20 -10.15 8.73
N ALA A 154 21.42 -9.73 9.09
CA ALA A 154 22.00 -9.92 10.41
C ALA A 154 22.47 -8.58 11.00
N GLY A 155 22.95 -8.60 12.25
CA GLY A 155 23.36 -7.41 12.99
C GLY A 155 22.23 -6.83 13.84
N THR A 156 22.32 -5.52 14.11
CA THR A 156 21.34 -4.78 14.93
C THR A 156 20.80 -3.57 14.16
N PRO A 157 19.92 -3.78 13.16
CA PRO A 157 19.36 -2.67 12.42
C PRO A 157 18.70 -1.62 13.34
N SER A 158 19.00 -0.37 13.10
CA SER A 158 18.58 0.77 13.92
C SER A 158 18.65 2.06 13.10
N ALA A 159 18.34 3.21 13.67
CA ALA A 159 18.51 4.51 13.00
C ALA A 159 19.97 4.79 12.56
N ALA A 160 20.95 4.15 13.21
CA ALA A 160 22.36 4.26 12.84
C ALA A 160 22.87 3.14 11.92
N SER A 161 22.03 2.14 11.62
CA SER A 161 22.40 0.94 10.87
C SER A 161 21.19 0.40 10.11
N LEU A 162 20.94 0.96 8.93
CA LEU A 162 19.77 0.66 8.09
C LEU A 162 20.10 0.81 6.60
N VAL A 163 19.15 0.51 5.74
CA VAL A 163 19.21 0.85 4.33
C VAL A 163 18.31 2.07 4.07
N ASP A 164 18.94 3.21 3.72
CA ASP A 164 18.19 4.39 3.28
C ASP A 164 17.65 4.17 1.86
N ALA A 165 16.36 3.94 1.78
CA ALA A 165 15.62 3.68 0.56
C ALA A 165 14.63 4.83 0.24
N THR A 166 14.97 6.07 0.57
CA THR A 166 14.11 7.25 0.32
C THR A 166 14.17 7.73 -1.13
N GLY A 167 15.19 7.32 -1.89
CA GLY A 167 15.32 7.57 -3.32
C GLY A 167 14.32 6.78 -4.18
N ALA A 168 14.67 6.57 -5.45
CA ALA A 168 13.94 5.69 -6.36
C ALA A 168 14.38 4.22 -6.22
N GLY A 169 15.58 3.99 -5.67
CA GLY A 169 16.12 2.66 -5.42
C GLY A 169 15.33 1.89 -4.36
N GLN A 170 15.38 0.57 -4.45
CA GLN A 170 14.65 -0.34 -3.57
C GLN A 170 15.59 -1.37 -2.94
N VAL A 171 15.26 -1.80 -1.72
CA VAL A 171 15.71 -3.10 -1.24
C VAL A 171 14.81 -4.14 -1.87
N GLN A 172 15.40 -4.99 -2.70
CA GLN A 172 14.69 -6.08 -3.38
C GLN A 172 15.07 -7.41 -2.72
N LYS A 173 14.09 -8.25 -2.44
CA LYS A 173 14.30 -9.62 -1.93
C LYS A 173 13.73 -10.60 -2.92
N GLU A 174 14.59 -11.48 -3.42
CA GLU A 174 14.18 -12.66 -4.17
C GLU A 174 13.80 -13.79 -3.19
N PHE A 175 12.72 -14.49 -3.48
CA PHE A 175 12.24 -15.59 -2.63
C PHE A 175 12.46 -16.94 -3.31
N PRO A 176 12.75 -18.01 -2.54
CA PRO A 176 12.83 -19.36 -3.08
C PRO A 176 11.46 -19.84 -3.55
N ALA A 177 11.45 -20.86 -4.40
CA ALA A 177 10.21 -21.54 -4.78
C ALA A 177 9.49 -22.11 -3.54
N GLY A 178 8.17 -22.02 -3.53
CA GLY A 178 7.33 -22.36 -2.37
C GLY A 178 7.02 -21.15 -1.51
N VAL A 179 6.19 -21.32 -0.46
CA VAL A 179 5.80 -20.23 0.42
C VAL A 179 6.96 -19.87 1.36
N PRO A 180 7.59 -18.69 1.23
CA PRO A 180 8.87 -18.40 1.86
C PRO A 180 8.79 -18.02 3.35
N GLY A 181 7.57 -17.84 3.91
CA GLY A 181 7.40 -17.35 5.27
C GLY A 181 7.69 -15.85 5.40
N SER A 182 8.39 -15.47 6.47
CA SER A 182 8.59 -14.07 6.86
C SER A 182 9.95 -13.52 6.43
N PHE A 183 9.97 -12.26 5.95
CA PHE A 183 11.19 -11.50 5.73
C PHE A 183 11.01 -10.04 6.14
N THR A 184 12.01 -9.46 6.83
CA THR A 184 12.03 -8.06 7.24
C THR A 184 13.00 -7.26 6.38
N PHE A 185 12.48 -6.29 5.64
CA PHE A 185 13.26 -5.32 4.86
C PHE A 185 13.81 -4.25 5.80
N PRO A 186 15.16 -4.10 5.91
CA PRO A 186 15.78 -3.21 6.89
C PRO A 186 15.83 -1.76 6.40
N VAL A 187 14.72 -1.22 5.94
CA VAL A 187 14.64 0.13 5.36
C VAL A 187 14.45 1.21 6.41
N GLY A 188 14.82 2.43 6.03
CA GLY A 188 14.64 3.64 6.83
C GLY A 188 15.07 4.88 6.06
N ASN A 189 15.30 5.98 6.78
CA ASN A 189 15.71 7.27 6.22
C ASN A 189 16.80 7.94 7.05
N GLN A 190 17.61 8.78 6.39
CA GLN A 190 18.63 9.63 7.03
C GLN A 190 18.26 11.12 6.99
N THR A 191 17.36 11.54 6.11
CA THR A 191 16.93 12.94 5.98
C THR A 191 15.73 13.22 6.87
N GLY A 192 15.63 14.45 7.39
CA GLY A 192 14.60 14.83 8.36
C GLY A 192 14.88 14.24 9.73
N THR A 193 13.92 13.54 10.32
CA THR A 193 14.15 12.72 11.53
C THR A 193 14.67 11.35 11.10
N PRO A 194 15.98 11.06 11.28
CA PRO A 194 16.52 9.75 10.91
C PRO A 194 15.84 8.63 11.67
N GLY A 195 15.51 7.53 10.98
CA GLY A 195 14.81 6.45 11.63
C GLY A 195 14.76 5.15 10.87
N TYR A 196 14.77 4.08 11.64
CA TYR A 196 14.56 2.72 11.18
C TYR A 196 13.06 2.45 11.08
N SER A 197 12.60 2.13 9.88
CA SER A 197 11.19 1.93 9.57
C SER A 197 10.99 0.68 8.70
N PRO A 198 11.28 -0.50 9.26
CA PRO A 198 11.27 -1.76 8.53
C PRO A 198 9.87 -2.14 8.06
N VAL A 199 9.86 -2.95 7.00
CA VAL A 199 8.68 -3.65 6.52
C VAL A 199 8.89 -5.13 6.69
N THR A 200 7.99 -5.79 7.41
CA THR A 200 7.99 -7.26 7.52
C THR A 200 6.85 -7.81 6.69
N LEU A 201 7.17 -8.70 5.78
CA LEU A 201 6.21 -9.43 4.96
C LEU A 201 6.25 -10.91 5.33
N ASN A 202 5.08 -11.48 5.61
CA ASN A 202 4.91 -12.90 5.91
C ASN A 202 3.93 -13.50 4.91
N PHE A 203 4.46 -14.22 3.92
CA PHE A 203 3.65 -14.90 2.91
C PHE A 203 3.02 -16.14 3.50
N THR A 204 1.72 -16.28 3.30
CA THR A 204 0.91 -17.43 3.72
C THR A 204 0.42 -18.26 2.52
N GLY A 205 0.62 -17.78 1.30
CA GLY A 205 0.28 -18.44 0.04
C GLY A 205 0.92 -17.73 -1.13
N GLY A 206 0.91 -18.37 -2.30
CA GLY A 206 1.40 -17.82 -3.55
C GLY A 206 2.29 -18.77 -4.33
N THR A 207 2.59 -18.40 -5.58
CA THR A 207 3.58 -19.07 -6.44
C THR A 207 4.69 -18.08 -6.77
N PHE A 208 5.93 -18.53 -6.70
CA PHE A 208 7.13 -17.72 -6.82
C PHE A 208 7.94 -18.23 -8.01
N ASP A 209 7.94 -17.47 -9.10
CA ASP A 209 8.68 -17.80 -10.32
C ASP A 209 10.19 -17.61 -10.11
N ALA A 210 11.02 -18.19 -10.95
CA ALA A 210 12.46 -17.93 -10.92
C ALA A 210 12.74 -16.44 -11.22
N GLY A 211 13.62 -15.81 -10.44
CA GLY A 211 13.92 -14.39 -10.55
C GLY A 211 12.80 -13.46 -10.06
N ASN A 212 11.86 -13.99 -9.25
CA ASN A 212 10.86 -13.18 -8.56
C ASN A 212 11.52 -12.22 -7.58
N TYR A 213 10.81 -11.15 -7.23
CA TYR A 213 11.23 -10.31 -6.11
C TYR A 213 10.08 -9.49 -5.54
N VAL A 214 10.25 -9.06 -4.30
CA VAL A 214 9.57 -7.90 -3.72
C VAL A 214 10.58 -6.79 -3.52
N GLY A 215 10.24 -5.58 -3.97
CA GLY A 215 11.03 -4.37 -3.77
C GLY A 215 10.32 -3.42 -2.79
N VAL A 216 11.09 -2.86 -1.85
CA VAL A 216 10.58 -1.91 -0.86
C VAL A 216 11.42 -0.65 -0.88
N ASN A 217 10.75 0.50 -1.00
CA ASN A 217 11.29 1.81 -0.65
C ASN A 217 10.27 2.60 0.19
N LEU A 218 10.69 3.74 0.72
CA LEU A 218 9.83 4.58 1.53
C LEU A 218 9.99 6.06 1.17
N LYS A 219 9.02 6.86 1.55
CA LYS A 219 9.09 8.32 1.50
C LYS A 219 8.80 8.89 2.87
N ASN A 220 9.66 9.81 3.32
CA ASN A 220 9.52 10.52 4.61
C ASN A 220 8.68 11.80 4.41
N THR A 221 7.46 11.63 3.97
CA THR A 221 6.46 12.68 3.75
C THR A 221 5.07 12.05 3.72
N VAL A 222 4.03 12.88 3.92
CA VAL A 222 2.64 12.46 3.73
C VAL A 222 2.41 11.93 2.31
N TYR A 223 1.55 10.94 2.16
CA TYR A 223 1.13 10.49 0.83
C TYR A 223 0.38 11.63 0.10
N PRO A 224 0.72 11.93 -1.17
CA PRO A 224 0.21 13.11 -1.89
C PRO A 224 -1.23 12.92 -2.39
N ASP A 225 -2.19 12.98 -1.47
CA ASP A 225 -3.63 13.03 -1.78
C ASP A 225 -4.27 14.21 -1.01
N PRO A 226 -5.05 15.08 -1.66
CA PRO A 226 -5.60 16.29 -1.05
C PRO A 226 -6.60 16.02 0.09
N ASN A 227 -7.12 14.80 0.20
CA ASN A 227 -8.05 14.43 1.27
C ASN A 227 -7.35 13.99 2.56
N ILE A 228 -6.03 13.87 2.55
CA ILE A 228 -5.24 13.57 3.74
C ILE A 228 -4.93 14.88 4.45
N THR A 229 -5.81 15.29 5.36
CA THR A 229 -5.76 16.60 6.03
C THR A 229 -5.55 16.50 7.54
N ASP A 230 -5.94 15.39 8.16
CA ASP A 230 -5.83 15.18 9.61
C ASP A 230 -5.60 13.70 9.95
N ASN A 231 -4.87 13.44 11.03
CA ASN A 231 -4.63 12.10 11.58
C ASN A 231 -4.03 11.13 10.55
N PHE A 232 -2.80 11.40 10.16
CA PHE A 232 -2.06 10.62 9.18
C PHE A 232 -0.60 10.42 9.60
N LEU A 233 0.11 9.54 8.85
CA LEU A 233 1.56 9.42 8.98
C LEU A 233 2.29 10.26 7.91
N ASN A 234 3.32 10.99 8.32
CA ASN A 234 4.29 11.65 7.45
C ASN A 234 5.29 10.63 6.88
N ARG A 235 4.80 9.48 6.51
CA ARG A 235 5.57 8.39 5.94
C ARG A 235 4.67 7.46 5.12
N TYR A 236 5.19 7.00 3.97
CA TYR A 236 4.57 5.89 3.25
C TYR A 236 5.63 4.98 2.63
N TRP A 237 5.28 3.72 2.45
CA TRP A 237 6.12 2.70 1.84
C TRP A 237 5.55 2.30 0.49
N ASN A 238 6.42 2.20 -0.52
CA ASN A 238 6.05 1.62 -1.80
C ASN A 238 6.58 0.20 -1.86
N ILE A 239 5.69 -0.74 -2.10
CA ILE A 239 6.01 -2.15 -2.29
C ILE A 239 5.69 -2.53 -3.73
N THR A 240 6.68 -3.02 -4.43
CA THR A 240 6.56 -3.58 -5.79
C THR A 240 6.84 -5.06 -5.77
N GLN A 241 6.43 -5.79 -6.78
CA GLN A 241 6.79 -7.19 -6.96
C GLN A 241 6.87 -7.56 -8.44
N SER A 242 7.59 -8.64 -8.72
CA SER A 242 7.64 -9.31 -10.01
C SER A 242 7.71 -10.82 -9.79
N GLY A 243 7.03 -11.58 -10.64
CA GLY A 243 7.10 -13.05 -10.62
C GLY A 243 6.48 -13.71 -9.38
N ILE A 244 5.59 -13.00 -8.65
CA ILE A 244 4.85 -13.58 -7.51
C ILE A 244 3.36 -13.53 -7.83
N ASN A 245 2.72 -14.71 -7.94
CA ASN A 245 1.35 -14.83 -8.40
C ASN A 245 0.44 -15.41 -7.31
N ASN A 246 -0.83 -14.97 -7.29
CA ASN A 246 -1.88 -15.47 -6.38
C ASN A 246 -1.44 -15.51 -4.92
N PHE A 247 -0.66 -14.52 -4.49
CA PHE A 247 -0.12 -14.50 -3.15
C PHE A 247 -1.14 -14.01 -2.11
N THR A 248 -0.92 -14.48 -0.88
CA THR A 248 -1.50 -13.90 0.32
C THR A 248 -0.37 -13.60 1.30
N CYS A 249 -0.36 -12.39 1.84
CA CYS A 249 0.70 -11.89 2.70
C CYS A 249 0.15 -11.11 3.89
N ASN A 250 0.75 -11.26 5.06
CA ASN A 250 0.57 -10.35 6.17
C ASN A 250 1.74 -9.37 6.18
N ALA A 251 1.45 -8.07 6.23
CA ALA A 251 2.44 -7.01 6.22
C ALA A 251 2.41 -6.22 7.53
N THR A 252 3.58 -5.90 8.05
CA THR A 252 3.75 -5.02 9.21
C THR A 252 4.75 -3.92 8.86
N PHE A 253 4.40 -2.69 9.20
CA PHE A 253 5.21 -1.49 8.93
C PHE A 253 5.48 -0.80 10.25
N GLN A 254 6.74 -0.55 10.57
CA GLN A 254 7.10 0.23 11.74
C GLN A 254 7.33 1.68 11.34
N TYR A 255 6.66 2.61 12.02
CA TYR A 255 6.83 4.04 11.85
C TYR A 255 7.46 4.66 13.11
N LEU A 256 7.82 5.93 13.03
CA LEU A 256 8.37 6.67 14.17
C LEU A 256 7.24 7.47 14.84
N PRO A 257 7.28 7.68 16.17
CA PRO A 257 6.34 8.60 16.83
C PRO A 257 6.29 9.99 16.17
N ALA A 258 7.43 10.47 15.67
CA ALA A 258 7.53 11.75 14.97
C ALA A 258 6.83 11.78 13.59
N ASP A 259 6.48 10.64 13.02
CA ASP A 259 5.73 10.58 11.77
C ASP A 259 4.23 10.89 11.97
N VAL A 260 3.74 10.77 13.22
CA VAL A 260 2.32 10.93 13.53
C VAL A 260 1.90 12.39 13.45
N SER A 261 0.90 12.69 12.63
CA SER A 261 0.21 13.96 12.59
C SER A 261 -1.21 13.78 13.14
N GLY A 262 -1.52 14.44 14.24
CA GLY A 262 -2.83 14.37 14.90
C GLY A 262 -2.96 13.22 15.90
N ASN A 263 -4.16 12.62 15.99
CA ASN A 263 -4.48 11.56 16.95
C ASN A 263 -4.16 10.17 16.37
N GLU A 264 -3.13 9.53 16.89
CA GLU A 264 -2.68 8.21 16.47
C GLU A 264 -3.75 7.11 16.63
N SER A 265 -4.58 7.20 17.67
CA SER A 265 -5.57 6.15 18.00
C SER A 265 -6.69 5.97 16.95
N VAL A 266 -6.81 6.90 16.01
CA VAL A 266 -7.79 6.82 14.91
C VAL A 266 -7.13 6.52 13.55
N ILE A 267 -5.82 6.33 13.52
CA ILE A 267 -5.07 6.00 12.31
C ILE A 267 -5.16 4.49 12.05
N SER A 268 -5.39 4.12 10.81
CA SER A 268 -5.43 2.74 10.32
C SER A 268 -4.39 2.49 9.25
N CYS A 269 -3.93 1.26 9.12
CA CYS A 269 -3.14 0.85 7.97
C CYS A 269 -3.97 0.95 6.70
N SER A 270 -3.46 1.66 5.70
CA SER A 270 -4.16 1.84 4.42
C SER A 270 -3.22 1.62 3.25
N ARG A 271 -3.66 0.83 2.26
CA ARG A 271 -3.05 0.81 0.92
C ARG A 271 -3.77 1.83 0.05
N VAL A 272 -3.03 2.84 -0.37
CA VAL A 272 -3.57 4.02 -1.08
C VAL A 272 -3.30 4.01 -2.58
N ASN A 273 -2.49 3.07 -3.06
CA ASN A 273 -2.22 2.82 -4.47
C ASN A 273 -1.85 1.34 -4.64
N PRO A 274 -2.36 0.60 -5.66
CA PRO A 274 -3.38 1.04 -6.60
C PRO A 274 -4.76 1.23 -5.97
N LEU A 275 -5.64 1.93 -6.67
CA LEU A 275 -7.06 2.00 -6.30
C LEU A 275 -7.75 0.63 -6.48
N PRO A 276 -8.80 0.32 -5.70
CA PRO A 276 -9.38 1.12 -4.62
C PRO A 276 -8.49 1.15 -3.37
N TRP A 277 -8.65 2.18 -2.53
CA TRP A 277 -8.02 2.19 -1.22
C TRP A 277 -8.54 1.03 -0.37
N VAL A 278 -7.63 0.39 0.32
CA VAL A 278 -7.96 -0.72 1.23
C VAL A 278 -7.45 -0.35 2.61
N THR A 279 -8.30 -0.46 3.62
CA THR A 279 -7.97 -0.13 5.01
C THR A 279 -8.05 -1.38 5.88
N TRP A 280 -7.11 -1.53 6.80
CA TRP A 280 -7.02 -2.60 7.79
C TRP A 280 -7.23 -2.07 9.21
N ALA A 281 -6.68 -2.75 10.19
CA ALA A 281 -6.81 -2.42 11.59
C ALA A 281 -6.20 -1.04 11.94
N LEU A 282 -6.63 -0.50 13.07
CA LEU A 282 -6.00 0.65 13.70
C LEU A 282 -4.53 0.35 14.04
N THR A 283 -3.75 1.41 14.15
CA THR A 283 -2.35 1.34 14.59
C THR A 283 -2.23 0.71 15.97
N ASP A 284 -1.12 0.03 16.20
CA ASP A 284 -0.65 -0.22 17.56
C ASP A 284 0.23 0.95 17.99
N ALA A 285 -0.33 1.85 18.80
CA ALA A 285 0.38 3.04 19.28
C ALA A 285 1.44 2.73 20.34
N VAL A 286 1.51 1.51 20.88
CA VAL A 286 2.56 1.09 21.83
C VAL A 286 3.82 0.72 21.09
N THR A 287 3.68 -0.03 19.99
CA THR A 287 4.80 -0.48 19.16
C THR A 287 5.03 0.40 17.95
N HIS A 288 4.17 1.39 17.69
CA HIS A 288 4.17 2.25 16.50
C HIS A 288 4.21 1.44 15.20
N THR A 289 3.25 0.51 15.07
CA THR A 289 3.15 -0.37 13.91
C THR A 289 1.80 -0.27 13.21
N LEU A 290 1.84 -0.38 11.88
CA LEU A 290 0.69 -0.65 11.04
C LEU A 290 0.68 -2.13 10.68
N SER A 291 -0.50 -2.74 10.68
CA SER A 291 -0.67 -4.15 10.32
C SER A 291 -1.73 -4.31 9.22
N ALA A 292 -1.40 -5.07 8.18
CA ALA A 292 -2.29 -5.43 7.08
C ALA A 292 -2.31 -6.94 6.92
N GLY A 293 -3.42 -7.59 7.29
CA GLY A 293 -3.60 -9.03 7.12
C GLY A 293 -4.24 -9.39 5.80
N GLY A 294 -3.83 -10.50 5.20
CA GLY A 294 -4.45 -11.01 3.97
C GLY A 294 -4.23 -10.11 2.74
N VAL A 295 -3.10 -9.44 2.64
CA VAL A 295 -2.73 -8.62 1.47
C VAL A 295 -2.58 -9.51 0.25
N VAL A 296 -3.31 -9.21 -0.82
CA VAL A 296 -3.27 -9.93 -2.11
C VAL A 296 -2.73 -9.05 -3.26
N SER A 297 -2.40 -7.82 -2.97
CA SER A 297 -1.86 -6.86 -3.94
C SER A 297 -1.02 -5.82 -3.22
N PHE A 298 0.19 -5.59 -3.71
CA PHE A 298 1.08 -4.56 -3.19
C PHE A 298 0.83 -3.18 -3.81
N GLY A 299 1.57 -2.20 -3.35
CA GLY A 299 1.48 -0.81 -3.76
C GLY A 299 1.98 0.14 -2.68
N SER A 300 1.36 1.32 -2.54
CA SER A 300 1.74 2.31 -1.53
C SER A 300 0.92 2.13 -0.25
N PHE A 301 1.60 1.96 0.88
CA PHE A 301 1.00 1.79 2.21
C PHE A 301 1.35 2.96 3.12
N THR A 302 0.39 3.42 3.91
CA THR A 302 0.58 4.47 4.91
C THR A 302 -0.44 4.33 6.04
N GLY A 303 -0.31 5.16 7.07
CA GLY A 303 -1.34 5.32 8.10
C GLY A 303 -2.22 6.52 7.81
N LEU A 304 -3.54 6.29 7.78
CA LEU A 304 -4.55 7.33 7.57
C LEU A 304 -5.66 7.19 8.60
N LYS A 305 -6.33 8.31 8.90
CA LYS A 305 -7.58 8.29 9.65
C LYS A 305 -8.55 7.29 9.04
N SER A 306 -9.09 6.42 9.84
CA SER A 306 -10.04 5.40 9.38
C SER A 306 -11.22 6.04 8.65
N GLY A 307 -11.51 5.55 7.44
CA GLY A 307 -12.60 6.05 6.60
C GLY A 307 -12.28 7.30 5.77
N THR A 308 -11.03 7.78 5.74
CA THR A 308 -10.61 8.84 4.78
C THR A 308 -10.81 8.33 3.34
N PRO A 309 -11.66 8.98 2.53
CA PRO A 309 -11.87 8.57 1.15
C PRO A 309 -10.85 9.24 0.22
N PRO A 310 -10.45 8.61 -0.89
CA PRO A 310 -9.67 9.28 -1.93
C PRO A 310 -10.49 10.38 -2.63
N GLU A 311 -9.80 11.28 -3.33
CA GLU A 311 -10.47 12.28 -4.17
C GLU A 311 -11.28 11.59 -5.28
N ASN A 312 -10.63 10.69 -6.01
CA ASN A 312 -11.25 9.89 -7.06
C ASN A 312 -10.95 8.41 -6.81
N GLN A 313 -11.93 7.54 -7.08
CA GLN A 313 -11.76 6.10 -6.92
C GLN A 313 -12.26 5.35 -8.16
N GLN A 314 -11.52 4.30 -8.54
CA GLN A 314 -11.91 3.38 -9.62
C GLN A 314 -12.06 1.97 -9.05
N LEU A 315 -13.21 1.36 -9.31
CA LEU A 315 -13.57 0.01 -8.88
C LEU A 315 -13.55 -0.94 -10.08
N GLN A 316 -12.47 -1.67 -10.26
CA GLN A 316 -12.22 -2.51 -11.43
C GLN A 316 -11.88 -3.95 -11.01
N ASN A 317 -12.43 -4.93 -11.74
CA ASN A 317 -12.20 -6.36 -11.50
C ASN A 317 -12.54 -6.78 -10.05
N ILE A 318 -13.65 -6.26 -9.53
CA ILE A 318 -14.13 -6.53 -8.17
C ILE A 318 -15.39 -7.39 -8.27
N THR A 319 -15.44 -8.45 -7.43
CA THR A 319 -16.63 -9.26 -7.21
C THR A 319 -17.03 -9.21 -5.74
N ILE A 320 -18.25 -8.77 -5.47
CA ILE A 320 -18.86 -8.78 -4.13
C ILE A 320 -19.64 -10.08 -4.00
N GLN A 321 -19.08 -11.01 -3.24
CA GLN A 321 -19.62 -12.35 -3.06
C GLN A 321 -20.79 -12.39 -2.06
N ASN A 322 -21.46 -13.54 -1.99
CA ASN A 322 -22.50 -13.79 -1.01
C ASN A 322 -22.04 -13.50 0.42
N SER A 323 -22.90 -12.87 1.20
CA SER A 323 -22.66 -12.47 2.61
C SER A 323 -21.54 -11.42 2.81
N VAL A 324 -21.00 -10.85 1.72
CA VAL A 324 -20.03 -9.77 1.79
C VAL A 324 -20.73 -8.42 1.72
N THR A 325 -20.43 -7.53 2.67
CA THR A 325 -20.90 -6.14 2.67
C THR A 325 -19.71 -5.22 2.56
N ASN A 326 -19.65 -4.42 1.50
CA ASN A 326 -18.59 -3.46 1.25
C ASN A 326 -19.14 -2.05 1.08
N CYS A 327 -18.33 -1.06 1.43
CA CYS A 327 -18.59 0.35 1.14
C CYS A 327 -17.37 0.94 0.43
N TYR A 328 -17.60 1.64 -0.66
CA TYR A 328 -16.57 2.36 -1.41
C TYR A 328 -16.95 3.83 -1.52
N SER A 329 -15.99 4.73 -1.32
CA SER A 329 -16.26 6.16 -1.35
C SER A 329 -15.15 6.98 -2.00
N ALA A 330 -15.53 8.13 -2.58
CA ALA A 330 -14.62 9.13 -3.13
C ALA A 330 -15.18 10.53 -2.86
N THR A 331 -14.32 11.53 -2.60
CA THR A 331 -14.80 12.90 -2.34
C THR A 331 -15.26 13.60 -3.61
N GLN A 332 -14.81 13.17 -4.79
CA GLN A 332 -15.24 13.69 -6.08
C GLN A 332 -15.92 12.62 -6.92
N VAL A 333 -15.18 11.73 -7.55
CA VAL A 333 -15.71 10.81 -8.55
C VAL A 333 -15.44 9.36 -8.16
N LEU A 334 -16.50 8.56 -8.12
CA LEU A 334 -16.41 7.11 -8.01
C LEU A 334 -16.75 6.48 -9.38
N THR A 335 -15.77 5.82 -9.99
CA THR A 335 -15.95 5.13 -11.28
C THR A 335 -16.03 3.63 -11.06
N VAL A 336 -17.05 2.98 -11.59
CA VAL A 336 -17.33 1.55 -11.42
C VAL A 336 -17.19 0.86 -12.77
N ALA A 337 -16.30 -0.14 -12.84
CA ALA A 337 -15.92 -0.87 -14.05
C ALA A 337 -15.34 0.06 -15.14
N GLY A 338 -15.59 -0.23 -16.42
CA GLY A 338 -15.07 0.51 -17.57
C GLY A 338 -13.74 -0.04 -18.10
N SER A 339 -13.36 0.40 -19.30
CA SER A 339 -12.11 -0.02 -19.96
C SER A 339 -11.91 -1.55 -20.06
N GLY A 340 -13.00 -2.29 -20.27
CA GLY A 340 -12.97 -3.75 -20.36
C GLY A 340 -12.91 -4.49 -19.01
N THR A 341 -12.97 -3.76 -17.89
CA THR A 341 -12.98 -4.35 -16.53
C THR A 341 -14.40 -4.64 -16.05
N THR A 342 -14.53 -5.38 -14.95
CA THR A 342 -15.82 -5.79 -14.38
C THR A 342 -15.97 -5.31 -12.94
N PHE A 343 -17.23 -5.07 -12.56
CA PHE A 343 -17.65 -4.92 -11.16
C PHE A 343 -18.93 -5.74 -11.00
N LEU A 344 -18.86 -6.81 -10.24
CA LEU A 344 -19.94 -7.78 -10.10
C LEU A 344 -20.43 -7.82 -8.65
N VAL A 345 -21.74 -7.71 -8.45
CA VAL A 345 -22.38 -7.99 -7.15
C VAL A 345 -23.17 -9.28 -7.31
N GLU A 346 -22.76 -10.34 -6.62
CA GLU A 346 -23.39 -11.64 -6.65
C GLU A 346 -24.65 -11.70 -5.77
N ASN A 347 -25.40 -12.76 -5.89
CA ASN A 347 -26.53 -13.04 -5.00
C ASN A 347 -26.08 -13.00 -3.53
N GLY A 348 -26.78 -12.23 -2.68
CA GLY A 348 -26.45 -12.02 -1.28
C GLY A 348 -25.26 -11.09 -1.02
N GLY A 349 -24.58 -10.60 -2.05
CA GLY A 349 -23.60 -9.54 -1.94
C GLY A 349 -24.26 -8.18 -1.73
N ASN A 350 -23.66 -7.32 -0.91
CA ASN A 350 -24.19 -6.00 -0.58
C ASN A 350 -23.09 -4.93 -0.73
N VAL A 351 -23.38 -3.85 -1.46
CA VAL A 351 -22.41 -2.79 -1.67
C VAL A 351 -23.03 -1.40 -1.59
N ALA A 352 -22.40 -0.50 -0.87
CA ALA A 352 -22.69 0.93 -0.89
C ALA A 352 -21.59 1.68 -1.67
N LEU A 353 -22.01 2.61 -2.51
CA LEU A 353 -21.15 3.50 -3.28
C LEU A 353 -21.47 4.94 -2.88
N VAL A 354 -20.47 5.68 -2.39
CA VAL A 354 -20.66 7.06 -1.89
C VAL A 354 -19.71 8.00 -2.62
N ALA A 355 -20.24 9.04 -3.27
CA ALA A 355 -19.38 10.05 -3.87
C ALA A 355 -19.80 11.46 -3.43
N GLY A 356 -18.86 12.40 -3.44
CA GLY A 356 -19.16 13.81 -3.15
C GLY A 356 -19.73 14.54 -4.38
N ASN A 357 -19.35 14.12 -5.59
CA ASN A 357 -19.79 14.78 -6.82
C ASN A 357 -20.57 13.84 -7.76
N LYS A 358 -19.99 12.71 -8.16
CA LYS A 358 -20.67 11.77 -9.08
C LYS A 358 -20.19 10.34 -8.95
N ILE A 359 -21.11 9.40 -9.28
CA ILE A 359 -20.83 7.98 -9.46
C ILE A 359 -21.01 7.65 -10.93
N LEU A 360 -19.98 7.14 -11.58
CA LEU A 360 -20.00 6.68 -12.97
C LEU A 360 -20.05 5.16 -12.98
N MET A 361 -21.20 4.59 -13.38
CA MET A 361 -21.34 3.16 -13.63
C MET A 361 -21.14 2.91 -15.12
N LEU A 362 -20.03 2.28 -15.47
CA LEU A 362 -19.63 2.05 -16.84
C LEU A 362 -19.91 0.60 -17.26
N ALA A 363 -19.71 0.31 -18.57
CA ALA A 363 -19.84 -1.05 -19.10
C ALA A 363 -18.95 -2.02 -18.31
N GLY A 364 -19.52 -3.18 -17.92
CA GLY A 364 -18.89 -4.14 -17.03
C GLY A 364 -19.43 -4.11 -15.59
N THR A 365 -20.25 -3.09 -15.22
CA THR A 365 -20.98 -3.09 -13.95
C THR A 365 -22.19 -3.99 -14.04
N ARG A 366 -22.32 -4.98 -13.13
CA ARG A 366 -23.41 -5.93 -13.09
C ARG A 366 -23.81 -6.24 -11.65
N VAL A 367 -25.11 -6.26 -11.39
CA VAL A 367 -25.71 -6.75 -10.15
C VAL A 367 -26.57 -7.96 -10.50
N ASN A 368 -26.22 -9.12 -9.99
CA ASN A 368 -26.99 -10.35 -10.19
C ASN A 368 -28.27 -10.34 -9.33
N SER A 369 -29.23 -11.18 -9.71
CA SER A 369 -30.46 -11.36 -8.93
C SER A 369 -30.12 -11.72 -7.48
N GLY A 370 -30.72 -11.00 -6.50
CA GLY A 370 -30.42 -11.14 -5.07
C GLY A 370 -29.16 -10.40 -4.59
N GLY A 371 -28.39 -9.77 -5.45
CA GLY A 371 -27.35 -8.82 -5.08
C GLY A 371 -27.95 -7.43 -4.81
N TYR A 372 -27.29 -6.63 -3.96
CA TYR A 372 -27.73 -5.28 -3.60
C TYR A 372 -26.61 -4.26 -3.85
N LEU A 373 -26.93 -3.21 -4.61
CA LEU A 373 -26.06 -2.06 -4.83
C LEU A 373 -26.83 -0.78 -4.54
N HIS A 374 -26.27 0.06 -3.65
CA HIS A 374 -26.81 1.38 -3.33
C HIS A 374 -25.74 2.43 -3.57
N GLY A 375 -25.99 3.32 -4.55
CA GLY A 375 -25.14 4.46 -4.86
C GLY A 375 -25.83 5.77 -4.53
N PHE A 376 -25.13 6.70 -3.85
CA PHE A 376 -25.65 8.03 -3.57
C PHE A 376 -24.54 9.09 -3.49
N ILE A 377 -24.94 10.34 -3.72
CA ILE A 377 -24.05 11.50 -3.55
C ILE A 377 -24.26 12.06 -2.14
N THR A 378 -23.18 12.20 -1.38
CA THR A 378 -23.24 12.78 -0.05
C THR A 378 -23.06 14.30 -0.09
N ALA A 379 -24.02 15.03 0.46
CA ALA A 379 -23.90 16.49 0.67
C ALA A 379 -23.32 16.82 2.06
N SER A 380 -23.34 15.85 2.98
CA SER A 380 -22.91 16.04 4.37
C SER A 380 -21.45 15.63 4.63
N GLY A 381 -20.75 15.08 3.61
CA GLY A 381 -19.40 14.54 3.78
C GLY A 381 -19.34 13.22 4.57
N ALA A 382 -20.47 12.53 4.74
CA ALA A 382 -20.50 11.21 5.36
C ALA A 382 -20.08 10.15 4.35
N TYR A 383 -18.84 9.72 4.42
CA TYR A 383 -18.24 8.67 3.59
C TYR A 383 -18.16 7.32 4.33
N CYS A 384 -17.75 6.27 3.64
CA CYS A 384 -17.51 4.96 4.24
C CYS A 384 -16.53 5.07 5.43
N GLY A 385 -16.82 4.36 6.54
CA GLY A 385 -16.00 4.41 7.75
C GLY A 385 -16.51 5.34 8.88
N ALA A 386 -17.26 6.39 8.58
CA ALA A 386 -18.20 6.96 9.57
C ALA A 386 -19.31 5.91 9.76
N THR A 387 -19.74 5.59 10.97
CA THR A 387 -20.73 4.56 11.30
C THR A 387 -21.85 4.42 10.27
N PHE A 388 -21.49 3.91 9.08
CA PHE A 388 -22.39 3.73 7.96
C PHE A 388 -23.06 2.39 8.15
N ASN A 389 -24.25 2.41 8.75
CA ASN A 389 -25.19 1.31 8.64
C ASN A 389 -25.88 1.48 7.27
N PRO A 390 -25.56 0.68 6.25
CA PRO A 390 -26.41 0.65 5.08
C PRO A 390 -27.79 0.25 5.58
N LEU A 391 -28.77 1.10 5.32
CA LEU A 391 -30.16 0.73 5.52
C LEU A 391 -30.46 -0.41 4.56
N VAL A 392 -30.18 -1.64 5.00
CA VAL A 392 -30.63 -2.84 4.33
C VAL A 392 -32.14 -2.84 4.48
N ALA A 393 -32.86 -2.60 3.40
CA ALA A 393 -34.26 -2.96 3.34
C ALA A 393 -34.32 -4.49 3.47
N ASN A 394 -34.34 -4.98 4.69
CA ASN A 394 -34.58 -6.41 4.94
C ASN A 394 -36.00 -6.74 4.44
N LEU A 395 -36.09 -7.38 3.31
CA LEU A 395 -37.24 -8.24 3.01
C LEU A 395 -37.11 -9.44 3.97
N ARG A 396 -37.52 -9.26 5.21
CA ARG A 396 -37.68 -10.37 6.13
C ARG A 396 -39.06 -10.98 5.93
N ASN A 397 -39.04 -12.25 5.59
CA ASN A 397 -40.05 -13.17 6.05
C ASN A 397 -39.96 -13.29 7.57
N ASP A 398 -41.11 -13.15 8.24
CA ASP A 398 -41.29 -13.23 9.67
C ASP A 398 -40.54 -14.36 10.39
N GLN A 399 -39.86 -13.99 11.47
CA GLN A 399 -39.98 -14.67 12.79
C GLN A 399 -39.24 -13.82 13.85
N SER A 400 -39.98 -13.53 14.88
CA SER A 400 -39.75 -12.73 16.07
C SER A 400 -38.42 -12.86 16.81
N LEU A 401 -37.84 -11.71 17.20
CA LEU A 401 -37.24 -11.49 18.53
C LEU A 401 -37.01 -9.98 18.74
N GLY A 402 -37.46 -9.47 19.88
CA GLY A 402 -37.58 -8.06 20.19
C GLY A 402 -36.29 -7.27 20.19
N ILE A 403 -36.32 -6.15 19.51
CA ILE A 403 -35.41 -5.01 19.64
C ILE A 403 -36.30 -3.77 19.62
N GLU A 404 -36.19 -2.93 20.61
CA GLU A 404 -36.90 -1.66 20.69
C GLU A 404 -36.65 -0.85 19.43
N THR A 405 -37.66 -0.72 18.58
CA THR A 405 -37.69 0.13 17.41
C THR A 405 -37.77 1.57 17.88
N MET A 406 -36.76 2.39 17.53
CA MET A 406 -36.98 3.82 17.41
C MET A 406 -38.07 4.03 16.33
N VAL A 407 -39.26 4.26 16.77
CA VAL A 407 -40.41 4.59 15.95
C VAL A 407 -40.09 5.91 15.24
N LYS A 408 -39.76 5.84 13.94
CA LYS A 408 -39.83 7.00 13.07
C LYS A 408 -41.29 7.44 13.09
N ASN A 409 -41.61 8.56 13.71
CA ASN A 409 -42.95 9.11 13.73
C ASN A 409 -43.40 9.41 12.30
N GLN A 410 -43.96 8.41 11.66
CA GLN A 410 -44.58 8.52 10.36
C GLN A 410 -45.81 9.39 10.52
N PHE A 411 -45.85 10.60 9.92
CA PHE A 411 -46.99 11.49 10.10
C PHE A 411 -47.97 11.42 8.96
N ILE A 412 -47.66 10.67 7.88
CA ILE A 412 -48.59 10.40 6.77
C ILE A 412 -48.75 8.91 6.51
N LYS A 413 -49.94 8.52 6.04
CA LYS A 413 -50.25 7.20 5.50
C LYS A 413 -50.85 7.37 4.10
N VAL A 414 -50.34 6.62 3.13
CA VAL A 414 -50.78 6.69 1.73
C VAL A 414 -51.27 5.32 1.28
N TYR A 415 -52.55 5.25 0.85
CA TYR A 415 -53.16 3.99 0.45
C TYR A 415 -54.34 4.18 -0.52
N PRO A 416 -54.75 3.10 -1.26
CA PRO A 416 -54.05 1.84 -1.40
C PRO A 416 -52.72 2.01 -2.18
N ASN A 417 -51.75 1.13 -1.89
CA ASN A 417 -50.49 1.09 -2.61
C ASN A 417 -50.07 -0.39 -2.75
N PRO A 418 -50.10 -0.98 -3.93
CA PRO A 418 -50.46 -0.40 -5.24
C PRO A 418 -51.90 0.09 -5.36
N THR A 419 -52.11 1.01 -6.31
CA THR A 419 -53.44 1.53 -6.70
C THR A 419 -53.67 1.36 -8.20
N THR A 420 -54.96 1.24 -8.59
CA THR A 420 -55.35 1.31 -10.02
C THR A 420 -55.74 2.74 -10.42
N ASP A 421 -56.19 3.57 -9.47
CA ASP A 421 -56.62 4.95 -9.74
C ASP A 421 -56.53 5.84 -8.50
N ILE A 422 -57.39 5.66 -7.53
CA ILE A 422 -57.56 6.59 -6.39
C ILE A 422 -56.47 6.31 -5.32
N VAL A 423 -55.89 7.39 -4.82
CA VAL A 423 -54.93 7.39 -3.73
C VAL A 423 -55.43 8.28 -2.60
N ILE A 424 -55.35 7.80 -1.39
CA ILE A 424 -55.71 8.54 -0.18
C ILE A 424 -54.44 8.83 0.59
N VAL A 425 -54.24 10.10 0.93
CA VAL A 425 -53.19 10.57 1.87
C VAL A 425 -53.87 10.89 3.19
N GLU A 426 -53.49 10.27 4.25
CA GLU A 426 -54.01 10.46 5.61
C GLU A 426 -52.91 11.01 6.52
N LEU A 427 -53.20 12.12 7.21
CA LEU A 427 -52.32 12.68 8.27
C LEU A 427 -52.60 11.95 9.58
N MET A 428 -51.58 11.39 10.20
CA MET A 428 -51.70 10.53 11.40
C MET A 428 -51.96 11.30 12.68
N GLU A 429 -51.57 12.60 12.70
CA GLU A 429 -51.76 13.48 13.86
C GLU A 429 -52.21 14.88 13.39
N PRO A 430 -53.46 15.06 12.98
CA PRO A 430 -53.94 16.35 12.50
C PRO A 430 -54.40 17.20 13.69
N ASP A 431 -53.68 18.34 13.89
CA ASP A 431 -54.25 19.41 14.71
C ASP A 431 -55.33 20.15 13.95
N ALA A 432 -56.36 20.68 14.65
CA ALA A 432 -57.51 21.33 14.01
C ALA A 432 -57.17 22.57 13.16
N LEU A 433 -55.97 23.08 13.23
CA LEU A 433 -55.40 24.20 12.48
C LEU A 433 -54.34 23.82 11.45
N THR A 434 -54.13 22.49 11.21
CA THR A 434 -53.03 22.01 10.39
C THR A 434 -53.30 22.34 8.91
N THR A 435 -52.43 23.10 8.29
CA THR A 435 -52.33 23.21 6.84
C THR A 435 -51.23 22.31 6.34
N ALA A 436 -51.55 21.45 5.36
CA ALA A 436 -50.57 20.60 4.71
C ALA A 436 -50.60 20.83 3.20
N LYS A 437 -49.38 20.89 2.63
CA LYS A 437 -49.22 20.98 1.17
C LYS A 437 -48.91 19.58 0.64
N VAL A 438 -49.72 19.07 -0.27
CA VAL A 438 -49.51 17.80 -0.95
C VAL A 438 -49.10 18.05 -2.39
N THR A 439 -47.96 17.50 -2.79
CA THR A 439 -47.44 17.57 -4.16
C THR A 439 -47.20 16.16 -4.70
N VAL A 440 -47.71 15.86 -5.89
CA VAL A 440 -47.54 14.57 -6.55
C VAL A 440 -46.62 14.74 -7.75
N HIS A 441 -45.56 13.97 -7.82
CA HIS A 441 -44.55 13.99 -8.88
C HIS A 441 -44.51 12.64 -9.63
N SER A 442 -44.23 12.71 -10.93
CA SER A 442 -43.78 11.54 -11.70
C SER A 442 -42.30 11.21 -11.34
N MET A 443 -41.81 10.05 -11.74
CA MET A 443 -40.40 9.68 -11.58
C MET A 443 -39.45 10.56 -12.41
N GLN A 444 -39.95 11.29 -13.40
CA GLN A 444 -39.20 12.26 -14.20
C GLN A 444 -39.13 13.65 -13.53
N GLY A 445 -39.73 13.81 -12.35
CA GLY A 445 -39.76 15.07 -11.62
C GLY A 445 -40.87 16.05 -12.05
N GLU A 446 -41.74 15.63 -13.00
CA GLU A 446 -42.89 16.45 -13.38
C GLU A 446 -43.91 16.53 -12.24
N THR A 447 -44.31 17.73 -11.86
CA THR A 447 -45.38 17.96 -10.87
C THR A 447 -46.73 17.72 -11.53
N LEU A 448 -47.39 16.63 -11.15
CA LEU A 448 -48.72 16.26 -11.71
C LEU A 448 -49.85 16.97 -11.01
N MET A 449 -49.66 17.26 -9.72
CA MET A 449 -50.66 17.93 -8.89
C MET A 449 -50.02 18.56 -7.69
N GLN A 450 -50.57 19.70 -7.24
CA GLN A 450 -50.26 20.35 -5.98
C GLN A 450 -51.52 20.88 -5.36
N LYS A 451 -51.73 20.63 -4.07
CA LYS A 451 -52.92 21.12 -3.34
C LYS A 451 -52.59 21.37 -1.88
N ASP A 452 -53.13 22.47 -1.38
CA ASP A 452 -53.09 22.79 0.05
C ASP A 452 -54.36 22.20 0.71
N ILE A 453 -54.16 21.53 1.85
CA ILE A 453 -55.23 20.93 2.67
C ILE A 453 -55.36 21.77 3.91
N HIS A 454 -56.56 22.17 4.26
CA HIS A 454 -56.91 22.94 5.43
C HIS A 454 -57.90 22.16 6.32
N GLY A 455 -57.53 21.88 7.56
CA GLY A 455 -58.46 21.35 8.57
C GLY A 455 -58.98 19.94 8.33
N GLY A 456 -58.27 19.08 7.59
CA GLY A 456 -58.68 17.70 7.30
C GLY A 456 -57.56 16.69 7.54
N SER A 457 -57.94 15.48 8.02
CA SER A 457 -56.99 14.37 8.20
C SER A 457 -56.77 13.55 6.92
N ARG A 458 -57.62 13.74 5.88
CA ARG A 458 -57.57 12.92 4.64
C ARG A 458 -57.70 13.77 3.41
N PHE A 459 -56.89 13.42 2.41
CA PHE A 459 -56.96 13.97 1.06
C PHE A 459 -56.92 12.82 0.05
N GLN A 460 -57.77 12.89 -0.98
CA GLN A 460 -57.73 11.87 -2.06
C GLN A 460 -57.51 12.54 -3.41
N PHE A 461 -56.78 11.81 -4.26
CA PHE A 461 -56.55 12.19 -5.66
C PHE A 461 -56.60 10.99 -6.59
N SER A 462 -56.83 11.25 -7.87
CA SER A 462 -56.88 10.23 -8.91
C SER A 462 -55.64 10.27 -9.79
N LEU A 463 -55.13 9.09 -10.11
CA LEU A 463 -54.09 8.86 -11.12
C LEU A 463 -54.72 8.36 -12.46
N SER A 464 -56.05 8.49 -12.62
CA SER A 464 -56.70 8.11 -13.87
C SER A 464 -56.07 8.81 -15.06
N GLY A 465 -55.88 8.09 -16.17
CA GLY A 465 -55.23 8.61 -17.38
C GLY A 465 -53.72 8.80 -17.26
N LYS A 466 -53.10 8.53 -16.12
CA LYS A 466 -51.65 8.55 -15.99
C LYS A 466 -51.05 7.16 -16.26
N PRO A 467 -49.82 7.06 -16.80
CA PRO A 467 -49.16 5.78 -17.06
C PRO A 467 -49.01 4.90 -15.82
N VAL A 468 -48.98 3.59 -16.01
CA VAL A 468 -48.56 2.64 -14.97
C VAL A 468 -47.11 2.95 -14.57
N GLY A 469 -46.83 2.98 -13.26
CA GLY A 469 -45.52 3.34 -12.80
C GLY A 469 -45.47 3.83 -11.33
N ILE A 470 -44.37 4.45 -10.98
CA ILE A 470 -44.11 4.97 -9.63
C ILE A 470 -44.38 6.47 -9.62
N TYR A 471 -45.06 6.91 -8.57
CA TYR A 471 -45.35 8.32 -8.27
C TYR A 471 -44.85 8.65 -6.86
N LEU A 472 -44.38 9.87 -6.66
CA LEU A 472 -43.91 10.36 -5.37
C LEU A 472 -44.93 11.37 -4.83
N VAL A 473 -45.44 11.10 -3.64
CA VAL A 473 -46.35 11.98 -2.91
C VAL A 473 -45.58 12.67 -1.84
N HIS A 474 -45.34 13.94 -1.98
CA HIS A 474 -44.65 14.77 -1.01
C HIS A 474 -45.68 15.57 -0.20
N VAL A 475 -45.61 15.43 1.12
CA VAL A 475 -46.49 16.15 2.04
C VAL A 475 -45.64 16.98 2.99
N GLN A 476 -45.96 18.28 3.04
CA GLN A 476 -45.32 19.23 3.95
C GLN A 476 -46.36 19.86 4.86
N SER A 477 -46.13 19.86 6.18
CA SER A 477 -47.00 20.49 7.17
C SER A 477 -46.11 21.16 8.26
N GLY A 478 -46.07 22.48 8.24
CA GLY A 478 -45.13 23.25 9.04
C GLY A 478 -43.67 22.84 8.75
N ASP A 479 -42.93 22.50 9.77
CA ASP A 479 -41.54 22.03 9.68
C ASP A 479 -41.41 20.53 9.39
N ARG A 480 -42.53 19.80 9.27
CA ARG A 480 -42.56 18.37 8.96
C ARG A 480 -42.70 18.15 7.47
N SER A 481 -41.91 17.27 6.90
CA SER A 481 -41.93 16.88 5.52
C SER A 481 -41.73 15.38 5.37
N GLU A 482 -42.62 14.74 4.59
CA GLU A 482 -42.53 13.29 4.31
C GLU A 482 -42.87 12.99 2.84
N ILE A 483 -42.16 12.01 2.28
CA ILE A 483 -42.39 11.56 0.89
C ILE A 483 -42.82 10.09 0.93
N ALA A 484 -43.95 9.79 0.35
CA ALA A 484 -44.45 8.45 0.14
C ALA A 484 -44.38 8.04 -1.34
N LYS A 485 -43.99 6.80 -1.59
CA LYS A 485 -44.00 6.20 -2.92
C LYS A 485 -45.35 5.53 -3.16
N VAL A 486 -45.96 5.80 -4.29
CA VAL A 486 -47.21 5.15 -4.78
C VAL A 486 -46.92 4.40 -6.06
N ILE A 487 -47.40 3.16 -6.13
CA ILE A 487 -47.30 2.32 -7.32
C ILE A 487 -48.68 2.31 -8.00
N LYS A 488 -48.78 2.84 -9.23
CA LYS A 488 -49.94 2.65 -10.06
C LYS A 488 -49.81 1.34 -10.84
N ALA A 489 -50.70 0.42 -10.59
CA ALA A 489 -50.86 -0.82 -11.33
C ALA A 489 -51.92 -0.67 -12.44
N ASN A 490 -52.04 -1.67 -13.31
CA ASN A 490 -53.10 -1.75 -14.34
C ASN A 490 -54.46 -1.97 -13.74
#